data_a77e0fe33f632b7b5d88b52df87bbf90
#
_entry.id   a77e0fe33f632b7b5d88b52df87bbf90
#
_cell.length_a   1.000
_cell.length_b   1.000
_cell.length_c   1.000
_cell.angle_alpha   90.00
_cell.angle_beta   90.00
_cell.angle_gamma   90.00
#
_symmetry.space_group_name_H-M   'P 1'
#
loop_
_entity.id
_entity.type
_entity.pdbx_description
1 polymer ?
#
loop_
_entity_poly.entity_id
_entity_poly.type
_entity_poly.pdbx_seq_one_letter_code
_entity_poly.pdbx_strand_id
1 'polypeptide(L)'
;MSTRVFSPNPMAPADWNPRFVNGRMTRAIDYEQSQRRRYLLIVKWAEYMRDLDMFIGSPQADVSPNAQTGLPCVVVPYKFDVPPQQGGGRGGSAQPPAELKPQPIGAVIVGNLFADDLILSVAHQFQVHSDVHTKHPAL
;
A
#
# COMPACT_ATOMS: atom_id res chain seq x y z
N MET A 1 -25.47 18.76 -4.35
CA MET A 1 -24.21 18.57 -5.10
C MET A 1 -23.39 19.84 -4.97
N SER A 2 -22.35 19.84 -4.13
CA SER A 2 -21.45 21.00 -4.00
C SER A 2 -20.44 20.92 -5.11
N THR A 3 -20.59 21.68 -6.16
CA THR A 3 -19.56 21.93 -7.16
C THR A 3 -18.44 22.71 -6.47
N ARG A 4 -17.39 22.02 -6.03
CA ARG A 4 -16.16 22.71 -5.63
C ARG A 4 -15.60 23.43 -6.87
N VAL A 5 -15.85 24.73 -6.91
CA VAL A 5 -15.21 25.60 -7.91
C VAL A 5 -13.70 25.50 -7.70
N PHE A 6 -12.99 25.26 -8.77
CA PHE A 6 -11.52 25.19 -8.77
C PHE A 6 -10.99 26.52 -8.22
N SER A 7 -10.34 26.48 -7.06
CA SER A 7 -9.78 27.71 -6.48
C SER A 7 -8.68 28.24 -7.40
N PRO A 8 -8.73 29.52 -7.79
CA PRO A 8 -7.67 30.13 -8.59
C PRO A 8 -6.35 30.28 -7.84
N ASN A 9 -6.34 30.07 -6.52
CA ASN A 9 -5.14 30.12 -5.68
C ASN A 9 -4.65 28.70 -5.38
N PRO A 10 -3.67 28.16 -6.14
CA PRO A 10 -3.16 26.82 -5.93
C PRO A 10 -2.41 26.62 -4.60
N MET A 11 -2.19 27.70 -3.87
CA MET A 11 -1.49 27.71 -2.58
C MET A 11 -2.46 27.79 -1.37
N ALA A 12 -3.75 27.83 -1.61
CA ALA A 12 -4.73 27.84 -0.52
C ALA A 12 -4.71 26.49 0.22
N PRO A 13 -4.44 26.46 1.55
CA PRO A 13 -4.24 25.22 2.29
C PRO A 13 -5.46 24.28 2.29
N ALA A 14 -6.66 24.81 2.08
CA ALA A 14 -7.91 24.05 2.10
C ALA A 14 -8.21 23.30 0.79
N ASP A 15 -7.58 23.69 -0.32
CA ASP A 15 -7.99 23.23 -1.65
C ASP A 15 -7.10 22.11 -2.22
N TRP A 16 -5.86 22.03 -1.75
CA TRP A 16 -4.86 21.09 -2.29
C TRP A 16 -4.29 20.19 -1.22
N ASN A 17 -4.17 18.90 -1.55
CA ASN A 17 -3.42 18.00 -0.71
C ASN A 17 -1.96 18.49 -0.60
N PRO A 18 -1.40 18.67 0.61
CA PRO A 18 -0.04 19.15 0.82
C PRO A 18 1.03 18.37 0.02
N ARG A 19 0.79 17.10 -0.29
CA ARG A 19 1.69 16.29 -1.11
C ARG A 19 1.80 16.79 -2.55
N PHE A 20 0.69 17.22 -3.15
CA PHE A 20 0.72 17.80 -4.50
C PHE A 20 1.42 19.15 -4.51
N VAL A 21 1.20 19.95 -3.48
CA VAL A 21 1.91 21.23 -3.33
C VAL A 21 3.41 20.99 -3.20
N ASN A 22 3.84 20.11 -2.30
CA ASN A 22 5.24 19.76 -2.12
C ASN A 22 5.86 19.13 -3.39
N GLY A 23 5.11 18.28 -4.08
CA GLY A 23 5.57 17.70 -5.35
C GLY A 23 5.88 18.76 -6.42
N ARG A 24 5.07 19.82 -6.50
CA ARG A 24 5.32 20.93 -7.44
C ARG A 24 6.54 21.78 -7.08
N MET A 25 6.91 21.81 -5.80
CA MET A 25 8.05 22.56 -5.29
C MET A 25 9.35 21.74 -5.31
N THR A 26 9.29 20.47 -5.72
CA THR A 26 10.48 19.62 -5.81
C THR A 26 11.41 20.11 -6.90
N ARG A 27 12.65 20.41 -6.53
CA ARG A 27 13.68 20.83 -7.50
C ARG A 27 14.14 19.62 -8.33
N ALA A 28 14.57 19.88 -9.58
CA ALA A 28 15.06 18.83 -10.45
C ALA A 28 16.21 18.02 -9.81
N ILE A 29 17.13 18.68 -9.12
CA ILE A 29 18.23 17.99 -8.43
C ILE A 29 17.75 17.06 -7.33
N ASP A 30 16.70 17.44 -6.57
CA ASP A 30 16.15 16.61 -5.51
C ASP A 30 15.44 15.38 -6.10
N TYR A 31 14.77 15.55 -7.24
CA TYR A 31 14.19 14.44 -8.01
C TYR A 31 15.28 13.48 -8.48
N GLU A 32 16.34 13.94 -9.10
CA GLU A 32 17.47 13.12 -9.54
C GLU A 32 18.12 12.37 -8.39
N GLN A 33 18.34 13.03 -7.25
CA GLN A 33 18.86 12.36 -6.05
C GLN A 33 17.89 11.29 -5.51
N SER A 34 16.58 11.52 -5.61
CA SER A 34 15.59 10.52 -5.20
C SER A 34 15.62 9.28 -6.11
N GLN A 35 15.82 9.45 -7.43
CA GLN A 35 15.98 8.33 -8.36
C GLN A 35 17.26 7.54 -8.11
N ARG A 36 18.37 8.20 -7.77
CA ARG A 36 19.60 7.50 -7.35
C ARG A 36 19.41 6.69 -6.07
N ARG A 37 18.71 7.24 -5.07
CA ARG A 37 18.37 6.50 -3.84
C ARG A 37 17.45 5.32 -4.14
N ARG A 38 16.48 5.50 -5.04
CA ARG A 38 15.62 4.42 -5.49
C ARG A 38 16.43 3.29 -6.15
N TYR A 39 17.39 3.62 -7.00
CA TYR A 39 18.28 2.61 -7.61
C TYR A 39 19.05 1.82 -6.54
N LEU A 40 19.64 2.50 -5.56
CA LEU A 40 20.33 1.82 -4.45
C LEU A 40 19.40 0.92 -3.62
N LEU A 41 18.15 1.36 -3.43
CA LEU A 41 17.13 0.55 -2.77
C LEU A 41 16.85 -0.73 -3.57
N ILE A 42 16.67 -0.63 -4.88
CA ILE A 42 16.43 -1.77 -5.77
C ILE A 42 17.59 -2.78 -5.69
N VAL A 43 18.84 -2.31 -5.75
CA VAL A 43 20.01 -3.19 -5.65
C VAL A 43 20.04 -3.93 -4.31
N LYS A 44 19.87 -3.22 -3.20
CA LYS A 44 19.82 -3.84 -1.87
C LYS A 44 18.67 -4.82 -1.71
N TRP A 45 17.54 -4.51 -2.31
CA TRP A 45 16.37 -5.39 -2.25
C TRP A 45 16.59 -6.66 -3.07
N ALA A 46 17.23 -6.55 -4.23
CA ALA A 46 17.62 -7.70 -5.04
C ALA A 46 18.62 -8.62 -4.30
N GLU A 47 19.54 -8.04 -3.53
CA GLU A 47 20.42 -8.82 -2.65
C GLU A 47 19.65 -9.55 -1.54
N TYR A 48 18.72 -8.86 -0.89
CA TYR A 48 17.88 -9.42 0.16
C TYR A 48 17.00 -10.58 -0.35
N MET A 49 16.45 -10.44 -1.55
CA MET A 49 15.56 -11.43 -2.18
C MET A 49 16.31 -12.58 -2.86
N ARG A 50 17.63 -12.55 -2.91
CA ARG A 50 18.43 -13.52 -3.71
C ARG A 50 18.12 -14.98 -3.39
N ASP A 51 17.93 -15.30 -2.11
CA ASP A 51 17.72 -16.66 -1.62
C ASP A 51 16.27 -16.92 -1.21
N LEU A 52 15.37 -16.02 -1.59
CA LEU A 52 13.93 -16.09 -1.31
C LEU A 52 13.14 -16.15 -2.61
N ASP A 53 12.17 -17.04 -2.69
CA ASP A 53 11.21 -17.05 -3.79
C ASP A 53 10.18 -15.95 -3.59
N MET A 54 9.73 -15.75 -2.34
CA MET A 54 8.75 -14.74 -1.94
C MET A 54 8.85 -14.49 -0.44
N PHE A 55 8.19 -13.42 0.02
CA PHE A 55 7.91 -13.23 1.45
C PHE A 55 6.47 -12.77 1.68
N ILE A 56 5.98 -12.96 2.90
CA ILE A 56 4.65 -12.50 3.33
C ILE A 56 4.84 -11.35 4.30
N GLY A 57 4.11 -10.29 4.06
CA GLY A 57 4.20 -9.07 4.86
C GLY A 57 2.85 -8.41 5.12
N SER A 58 2.92 -7.19 5.62
CA SER A 58 1.75 -6.36 5.93
C SER A 58 1.49 -5.35 4.81
N PRO A 59 0.24 -5.20 4.34
CA PRO A 59 -0.09 -4.16 3.37
C PRO A 59 0.30 -2.74 3.80
N GLN A 60 0.27 -2.47 5.11
CA GLN A 60 0.61 -1.16 5.65
C GLN A 60 2.10 -0.85 5.57
N ALA A 61 2.96 -1.85 5.74
CA ALA A 61 4.41 -1.70 5.76
C ALA A 61 5.05 -1.93 4.38
N ASP A 62 4.58 -2.93 3.64
CA ASP A 62 5.34 -3.50 2.52
C ASP A 62 4.89 -3.04 1.14
N VAL A 63 3.64 -2.55 0.98
CA VAL A 63 3.16 -2.06 -0.33
C VAL A 63 3.97 -0.86 -0.84
N SER A 64 4.36 0.07 0.05
CA SER A 64 5.11 1.25 -0.37
C SER A 64 6.55 0.94 -0.85
N PRO A 65 7.35 0.12 -0.14
CA PRO A 65 8.63 -0.37 -0.68
C PRO A 65 8.49 -1.10 -2.00
N ASN A 66 7.47 -1.95 -2.17
CA ASN A 66 7.24 -2.68 -3.42
C ASN A 66 6.96 -1.74 -4.59
N ALA A 67 6.14 -0.70 -4.39
CA ALA A 67 5.89 0.31 -5.41
C ALA A 67 7.17 1.06 -5.84
N GLN A 68 8.15 1.19 -4.93
CA GLN A 68 9.43 1.85 -5.23
C GLN A 68 10.43 0.90 -5.90
N THR A 69 10.43 -0.37 -5.54
CA THR A 69 11.36 -1.37 -6.08
C THR A 69 10.88 -2.00 -7.38
N GLY A 70 9.57 -2.00 -7.63
CA GLY A 70 8.95 -2.63 -8.80
C GLY A 70 8.74 -4.13 -8.62
N LEU A 71 8.86 -4.66 -7.39
CA LEU A 71 8.58 -6.05 -7.12
C LEU A 71 7.07 -6.34 -7.25
N PRO A 72 6.69 -7.45 -7.87
CA PRO A 72 5.29 -7.86 -7.92
C PRO A 72 4.77 -8.19 -6.53
N CYS A 73 3.55 -7.78 -6.24
CA CYS A 73 2.89 -8.14 -4.99
C CYS A 73 1.40 -8.34 -5.18
N VAL A 74 0.83 -9.24 -4.39
CA VAL A 74 -0.60 -9.51 -4.32
C VAL A 74 -1.07 -9.40 -2.87
N VAL A 75 -2.21 -8.77 -2.67
CA VAL A 75 -2.85 -8.67 -1.35
C VAL A 75 -4.00 -9.66 -1.29
N VAL A 76 -3.97 -10.55 -0.29
CA VAL A 76 -5.02 -11.55 -0.05
C VAL A 76 -5.62 -11.37 1.33
N PRO A 77 -6.94 -11.48 1.50
CA PRO A 77 -7.54 -11.47 2.82
C PRO A 77 -7.21 -12.78 3.55
N TYR A 78 -6.64 -12.68 4.77
CA TYR A 78 -6.30 -13.87 5.55
C TYR A 78 -7.16 -14.06 6.78
N LYS A 79 -7.84 -13.01 7.24
CA LYS A 79 -8.84 -13.10 8.30
C LYS A 79 -9.90 -12.02 8.16
N PHE A 80 -11.03 -12.23 8.83
CA PHE A 80 -12.10 -11.27 8.94
C PHE A 80 -12.26 -10.91 10.43
N ASP A 81 -11.88 -9.68 10.79
CA ASP A 81 -11.80 -9.25 12.18
C ASP A 81 -11.93 -7.72 12.29
N VAL A 82 -12.13 -7.25 13.51
CA VAL A 82 -12.05 -5.81 13.78
C VAL A 82 -10.58 -5.39 13.64
N PRO A 83 -10.28 -4.42 12.76
CA PRO A 83 -8.90 -4.00 12.57
C PRO A 83 -8.33 -3.39 13.85
N PRO A 84 -7.06 -3.67 14.19
CA PRO A 84 -6.42 -3.02 15.31
C PRO A 84 -6.47 -1.50 15.12
N GLN A 85 -6.83 -0.77 16.17
CA GLN A 85 -6.82 0.69 16.13
C GLN A 85 -5.39 1.18 15.86
N GLN A 86 -5.15 1.54 14.63
CA GLN A 86 -3.92 2.27 14.29
C GLN A 86 -4.17 3.74 14.63
N GLY A 87 -3.44 4.22 15.64
CA GLY A 87 -3.43 5.65 15.95
C GLY A 87 -3.12 6.45 14.70
N GLY A 88 -4.11 7.24 14.25
CA GLY A 88 -3.99 8.35 13.33
C GLY A 88 -3.07 8.24 12.12
N GLY A 89 -3.11 7.14 11.36
CA GLY A 89 -2.41 7.02 10.08
C GLY A 89 -3.21 7.65 8.95
N ARG A 90 -2.72 8.78 8.45
CA ARG A 90 -3.01 9.38 7.14
C ARG A 90 -4.49 9.44 6.69
N GLY A 91 -5.27 10.34 7.29
CA GLY A 91 -6.50 10.84 6.68
C GLY A 91 -7.79 10.07 6.98
N GLY A 92 -7.74 9.07 7.83
CA GLY A 92 -8.93 8.47 8.41
C GLY A 92 -9.31 9.22 9.68
N SER A 93 -10.52 9.72 9.77
CA SER A 93 -11.11 10.13 11.04
C SER A 93 -11.04 8.95 11.99
N ALA A 94 -10.45 9.12 13.17
CA ALA A 94 -10.46 8.11 14.23
C ALA A 94 -11.92 7.83 14.58
N GLN A 95 -12.48 6.72 14.12
CA GLN A 95 -13.80 6.27 14.54
C GLN A 95 -13.72 5.74 15.97
N PRO A 96 -14.73 6.01 16.79
CA PRO A 96 -14.80 5.44 18.13
C PRO A 96 -14.76 3.91 18.08
N PRO A 97 -14.12 3.24 19.06
CA PRO A 97 -13.97 1.78 19.07
C PRO A 97 -15.26 0.98 18.95
N ALA A 98 -16.35 1.53 19.43
CA ALA A 98 -17.68 0.89 19.45
C ALA A 98 -18.33 0.78 18.05
N GLU A 99 -17.82 1.47 17.04
CA GLU A 99 -18.38 1.53 15.68
C GLU A 99 -17.56 0.71 14.66
N LEU A 100 -16.46 0.12 15.08
CA LEU A 100 -15.63 -0.67 14.17
C LEU A 100 -16.28 -2.04 13.91
N LYS A 101 -16.76 -2.21 12.69
CA LYS A 101 -17.29 -3.51 12.22
C LYS A 101 -16.14 -4.40 11.76
N PRO A 102 -16.29 -5.75 11.87
CA PRO A 102 -15.34 -6.67 11.26
C PRO A 102 -15.17 -6.40 9.75
N GLN A 103 -13.96 -6.44 9.30
CA GLN A 103 -13.60 -6.25 7.89
C GLN A 103 -12.45 -7.19 7.49
N PRO A 104 -12.25 -7.45 6.19
CA PRO A 104 -11.17 -8.31 5.75
C PRO A 104 -9.82 -7.68 6.06
N ILE A 105 -8.97 -8.43 6.73
CA ILE A 105 -7.58 -8.05 7.00
C ILE A 105 -6.71 -8.76 5.97
N GLY A 106 -5.93 -7.98 5.22
CA GLY A 106 -5.07 -8.48 4.17
C GLY A 106 -3.67 -8.83 4.64
N ALA A 107 -3.07 -9.82 3.99
CA ALA A 107 -1.64 -10.04 3.96
C ALA A 107 -1.12 -9.75 2.55
N VAL A 108 0.10 -9.27 2.42
CA VAL A 108 0.76 -9.07 1.12
C VAL A 108 1.75 -10.20 0.86
N ILE A 109 1.70 -10.78 -0.32
CA ILE A 109 2.69 -11.73 -0.81
C ILE A 109 3.53 -10.97 -1.84
N VAL A 110 4.83 -10.94 -1.65
CA VAL A 110 5.79 -10.23 -2.50
C VAL A 110 6.74 -11.23 -3.12
N GLY A 111 6.87 -11.19 -4.43
CA GLY A 111 7.78 -12.06 -5.19
C GLY A 111 9.00 -11.33 -5.72
N ASN A 112 9.89 -12.07 -6.34
CA ASN A 112 11.00 -11.54 -7.12
C ASN A 112 10.51 -10.81 -8.38
N LEU A 113 11.37 -10.03 -9.01
CA LEU A 113 11.06 -9.37 -10.28
C LEU A 113 10.58 -10.40 -11.31
N PHE A 114 9.45 -10.11 -11.94
CA PHE A 114 8.79 -10.96 -12.96
C PHE A 114 8.26 -12.31 -12.45
N ALA A 115 8.17 -12.51 -11.13
CA ALA A 115 7.59 -13.72 -10.53
C ALA A 115 6.08 -13.58 -10.25
N ASP A 116 5.36 -12.88 -11.13
CA ASP A 116 3.92 -12.63 -11.00
C ASP A 116 3.12 -13.93 -11.02
N ASP A 117 3.48 -14.86 -11.87
CA ASP A 117 2.86 -16.18 -11.99
C ASP A 117 2.98 -16.99 -10.70
N LEU A 118 4.16 -16.95 -10.07
CA LEU A 118 4.42 -17.65 -8.82
C LEU A 118 3.54 -17.10 -7.69
N ILE A 119 3.56 -15.78 -7.47
CA ILE A 119 2.79 -15.18 -6.37
C ILE A 119 1.29 -15.30 -6.57
N LEU A 120 0.81 -15.24 -7.82
CA LEU A 120 -0.60 -15.45 -8.14
C LEU A 120 -1.01 -16.91 -7.91
N SER A 121 -0.15 -17.86 -8.25
CA SER A 121 -0.38 -19.29 -7.98
C SER A 121 -0.47 -19.57 -6.48
N VAL A 122 0.43 -19.01 -5.68
CA VAL A 122 0.40 -19.14 -4.22
C VAL A 122 -0.84 -18.46 -3.63
N ALA A 123 -1.17 -17.26 -4.10
CA ALA A 123 -2.37 -16.54 -3.65
C ALA A 123 -3.65 -17.34 -3.97
N HIS A 124 -3.72 -17.93 -5.16
CA HIS A 124 -4.85 -18.78 -5.56
C HIS A 124 -4.95 -20.02 -4.66
N GLN A 125 -3.85 -20.74 -4.45
CA GLN A 125 -3.83 -21.89 -3.55
C GLN A 125 -4.26 -21.52 -2.12
N PHE A 126 -3.81 -20.39 -1.62
CA PHE A 126 -4.25 -19.88 -0.32
C PHE A 126 -5.77 -19.63 -0.29
N GLN A 127 -6.33 -19.04 -1.33
CA GLN A 127 -7.77 -18.79 -1.42
C GLN A 127 -8.59 -20.07 -1.54
N VAL A 128 -8.10 -21.08 -2.27
CA VAL A 128 -8.76 -22.39 -2.39
C VAL A 128 -8.85 -23.10 -1.02
N HIS A 129 -7.85 -22.90 -0.16
CA HIS A 129 -7.80 -23.52 1.17
C HIS A 129 -8.35 -22.63 2.30
N SER A 130 -8.81 -21.43 1.97
CA SER A 130 -9.42 -20.50 2.93
C SER A 130 -10.74 -19.98 2.42
N ASP A 131 -11.68 -19.72 3.32
CA ASP A 131 -13.00 -19.16 3.00
C ASP A 131 -13.10 -17.64 3.23
N VAL A 132 -12.00 -17.00 3.62
CA VAL A 132 -12.01 -15.59 4.05
C VAL A 132 -12.42 -14.65 2.93
N HIS A 133 -12.00 -14.94 1.70
CA HIS A 133 -12.32 -14.13 0.52
C HIS A 133 -13.81 -14.17 0.12
N THR A 134 -14.56 -15.16 0.63
CA THR A 134 -16.02 -15.28 0.38
C THR A 134 -16.87 -14.56 1.42
N LYS A 135 -16.26 -14.10 2.52
CA LYS A 135 -16.96 -13.39 3.59
C LYS A 135 -17.18 -11.93 3.22
N HIS A 136 -18.38 -11.44 3.48
CA HIS A 136 -18.77 -10.06 3.23
C HIS A 136 -19.03 -9.33 4.55
N PRO A 137 -18.74 -8.02 4.65
CA PRO A 137 -19.15 -7.22 5.77
C PRO A 137 -20.68 -7.25 5.94
N ALA A 138 -21.14 -7.24 7.19
CA ALA A 138 -22.56 -7.04 7.47
C ALA A 138 -22.96 -5.61 7.02
N LEU A 139 -23.96 -5.52 6.13
CA LEU A 139 -24.54 -4.26 5.67
C LEU A 139 -25.32 -3.58 6.80
#